data_b725a9772de9e6e82cf8e60e3321a5e3
#
_entry.id   b725a9772de9e6e82cf8e60e3321a5e3
#
_cell.length_a   1.000
_cell.length_b   1.000
_cell.length_c   1.000
_cell.angle_alpha   90.00
_cell.angle_beta   90.00
_cell.angle_gamma   90.00
#
_symmetry.space_group_name_H-M   'P 1'
#
loop_
_entity.id
_entity.type
_entity.pdbx_description
1 polymer ?
#
loop_
_entity_poly.entity_id
_entity_poly.type
_entity_poly.pdbx_seq_one_letter_code
_entity_poly.pdbx_strand_id
1 'polypeptide(L)'
;MRVTALILSFLFSFSLYSQSDVESVQEKNTQISTSNATIDFESKVVDYGTIAHGSDGNREFTFTNNGSEPLIIKNARASCGCTVPDWPKEPIMPGTTEKIKVNYATNRVGKFTKNITLTTNVDKKPVILTIKGEVSPPPNKEKTVPTKNTEGSPRE
;
A
#
# COMPACT_ATOMS: atom_id res chain seq x y z
N MET A 1 -78.74 -43.06 39.60
CA MET A 1 -79.06 -41.86 40.43
C MET A 1 -78.04 -40.82 40.02
N ARG A 2 -78.52 -39.90 39.28
CA ARG A 2 -78.51 -38.46 39.49
C ARG A 2 -77.12 -37.91 39.90
N VAL A 3 -76.45 -37.13 39.03
CA VAL A 3 -76.10 -35.77 39.36
C VAL A 3 -75.60 -35.06 38.12
N THR A 4 -76.30 -34.14 37.77
CA THR A 4 -76.22 -32.80 37.24
C THR A 4 -74.82 -32.25 36.82
N ALA A 5 -74.83 -31.88 35.60
CA ALA A 5 -73.84 -31.02 34.93
C ALA A 5 -73.71 -29.65 35.64
N LEU A 6 -72.51 -29.14 35.71
CA LEU A 6 -72.26 -27.70 35.78
C LEU A 6 -71.13 -27.35 34.81
N ILE A 7 -71.55 -26.76 33.69
CA ILE A 7 -70.70 -26.12 32.70
C ILE A 7 -70.25 -24.80 33.33
N LEU A 8 -68.97 -24.70 33.61
CA LEU A 8 -68.38 -23.42 33.95
C LEU A 8 -67.57 -22.92 32.71
N SER A 9 -68.26 -22.01 32.03
CA SER A 9 -67.70 -21.25 30.91
C SER A 9 -66.55 -20.37 31.41
N PHE A 10 -65.36 -20.76 31.12
CA PHE A 10 -64.16 -19.89 31.34
C PHE A 10 -63.89 -19.11 30.10
N LEU A 11 -64.38 -17.88 30.09
CA LEU A 11 -64.05 -16.88 29.09
C LEU A 11 -62.58 -16.54 29.24
N PHE A 12 -61.76 -17.13 28.39
CA PHE A 12 -60.34 -16.79 28.27
C PHE A 12 -60.21 -15.51 27.44
N SER A 13 -60.12 -14.37 28.15
CA SER A 13 -59.83 -13.11 27.56
C SER A 13 -58.43 -13.16 26.97
N PHE A 14 -58.35 -13.26 25.66
CA PHE A 14 -57.10 -13.18 24.90
C PHE A 14 -56.65 -11.73 24.88
N SER A 15 -55.80 -11.37 25.87
CA SER A 15 -55.08 -10.10 25.81
C SER A 15 -54.12 -10.12 24.64
N LEU A 16 -54.39 -9.28 23.66
CA LEU A 16 -53.48 -8.92 22.60
C LEU A 16 -52.27 -8.22 23.23
N TYR A 17 -51.20 -8.97 23.50
CA TYR A 17 -49.91 -8.40 23.72
C TYR A 17 -49.40 -7.89 22.37
N SER A 18 -49.44 -6.57 22.20
CA SER A 18 -48.70 -5.88 21.19
C SER A 18 -47.21 -6.17 21.43
N GLN A 19 -46.64 -7.04 20.62
CA GLN A 19 -45.19 -7.17 20.52
C GLN A 19 -44.69 -5.91 19.84
N SER A 20 -44.20 -4.99 20.65
CA SER A 20 -43.31 -3.94 20.15
C SER A 20 -42.08 -4.62 19.62
N ASP A 21 -41.85 -4.46 18.30
CA ASP A 21 -40.64 -4.81 17.59
C ASP A 21 -39.46 -4.18 18.32
N VAL A 22 -38.79 -4.97 19.15
CA VAL A 22 -37.44 -4.64 19.58
C VAL A 22 -36.57 -4.92 18.37
N GLU A 23 -36.42 -3.88 17.55
CA GLU A 23 -35.40 -3.79 16.53
C GLU A 23 -34.07 -4.17 17.20
N SER A 24 -33.64 -5.40 16.94
CA SER A 24 -32.34 -5.88 17.36
C SER A 24 -31.32 -5.01 16.68
N VAL A 25 -30.83 -3.99 17.41
CA VAL A 25 -29.58 -3.33 17.10
C VAL A 25 -28.53 -4.43 17.04
N GLN A 26 -28.31 -4.94 15.85
CA GLN A 26 -27.21 -5.81 15.55
C GLN A 26 -25.95 -5.00 15.85
N GLU A 27 -25.46 -5.13 17.07
CA GLU A 27 -24.10 -4.73 17.40
C GLU A 27 -23.23 -5.32 16.32
N LYS A 28 -22.79 -4.43 15.43
CA LYS A 28 -21.77 -4.73 14.44
C LYS A 28 -20.51 -5.07 15.24
N ASN A 29 -20.46 -6.32 15.67
CA ASN A 29 -19.29 -6.92 16.28
C ASN A 29 -18.16 -6.74 15.27
N THR A 30 -17.40 -5.68 15.46
CA THR A 30 -16.16 -5.44 14.71
C THR A 30 -15.19 -6.51 15.20
N GLN A 31 -15.36 -7.70 14.67
CA GLN A 31 -14.38 -8.76 14.75
C GLN A 31 -13.12 -8.17 14.15
N ILE A 32 -12.16 -7.90 15.03
CA ILE A 32 -10.80 -7.59 14.64
C ILE A 32 -10.27 -8.90 14.05
N SER A 33 -10.54 -9.13 12.77
CA SER A 33 -9.94 -10.22 12.02
C SER A 33 -8.44 -9.92 11.93
N THR A 34 -7.68 -10.53 12.81
CA THR A 34 -6.25 -10.68 12.59
C THR A 34 -6.11 -11.68 11.44
N SER A 35 -5.83 -11.17 10.25
CA SER A 35 -5.56 -12.03 9.10
C SER A 35 -4.30 -12.84 9.36
N ASN A 36 -4.34 -14.16 9.07
CA ASN A 36 -3.18 -15.05 9.08
C ASN A 36 -2.32 -14.92 7.80
N ALA A 37 -2.54 -13.91 6.99
CA ALA A 37 -1.64 -13.56 5.90
C ALA A 37 -0.35 -12.94 6.45
N THR A 38 0.75 -13.08 5.75
CA THR A 38 2.02 -12.39 6.05
C THR A 38 2.56 -11.68 4.83
N ILE A 39 3.49 -10.76 5.05
CA ILE A 39 4.23 -10.10 3.97
C ILE A 39 5.70 -10.07 4.36
N ASP A 40 6.47 -11.02 3.81
CA ASP A 40 7.87 -11.22 4.12
C ASP A 40 8.74 -10.73 2.97
N PHE A 41 9.46 -9.63 3.19
CA PHE A 41 10.34 -9.02 2.20
C PHE A 41 11.75 -9.62 2.27
N GLU A 42 12.37 -9.89 1.11
CA GLU A 42 13.79 -10.18 1.02
C GLU A 42 14.62 -9.01 1.56
N SER A 43 14.23 -7.79 1.21
CA SER A 43 14.76 -6.55 1.78
C SER A 43 13.70 -5.46 1.77
N LYS A 44 13.62 -4.70 2.85
CA LYS A 44 12.79 -3.49 2.93
C LYS A 44 13.53 -2.23 2.50
N VAL A 45 14.79 -2.36 2.09
CA VAL A 45 15.63 -1.25 1.61
C VAL A 45 16.21 -1.62 0.26
N VAL A 46 16.01 -0.74 -0.72
CA VAL A 46 16.67 -0.81 -2.03
C VAL A 46 17.63 0.37 -2.17
N ASP A 47 18.90 0.04 -2.35
CA ASP A 47 19.95 1.02 -2.58
C ASP A 47 20.25 1.11 -4.07
N TYR A 48 20.06 2.30 -4.63
CA TYR A 48 20.36 2.60 -6.03
C TYR A 48 21.86 2.82 -6.25
N GLY A 49 22.65 2.99 -5.16
CA GLY A 49 24.01 3.46 -5.27
C GLY A 49 24.08 4.85 -5.88
N THR A 50 25.15 5.12 -6.64
CA THR A 50 25.30 6.33 -7.43
C THR A 50 24.88 6.05 -8.87
N ILE A 51 23.84 6.75 -9.35
CA ILE A 51 23.28 6.60 -10.70
C ILE A 51 23.39 7.89 -11.48
N ALA A 52 23.43 7.80 -12.82
CA ALA A 52 23.52 8.96 -13.68
C ALA A 52 22.19 9.74 -13.74
N HIS A 53 22.28 11.06 -13.97
CA HIS A 53 21.12 11.89 -14.27
C HIS A 53 20.35 11.35 -15.48
N GLY A 54 19.04 11.16 -15.34
CA GLY A 54 18.17 10.63 -16.40
C GLY A 54 18.31 9.13 -16.66
N SER A 55 19.03 8.37 -15.82
CA SER A 55 19.13 6.92 -15.94
C SER A 55 17.82 6.21 -15.50
N ASP A 56 17.75 4.89 -15.71
CA ASP A 56 16.59 4.09 -15.29
C ASP A 56 16.37 4.14 -13.78
N GLY A 57 15.21 4.65 -13.39
CA GLY A 57 14.75 4.77 -12.00
C GLY A 57 13.94 3.59 -11.50
N ASN A 58 13.76 2.53 -12.29
CA ASN A 58 12.97 1.38 -11.90
C ASN A 58 13.74 0.45 -10.96
N ARG A 59 13.13 0.06 -9.85
CA ARG A 59 13.61 -0.97 -8.93
C ARG A 59 12.41 -1.77 -8.40
N GLU A 60 12.70 -2.89 -7.74
CA GLU A 60 11.68 -3.80 -7.23
C GLU A 60 11.97 -4.21 -5.79
N PHE A 61 10.92 -4.44 -5.03
CA PHE A 61 10.94 -5.12 -3.74
C PHE A 61 10.26 -6.47 -3.91
N THR A 62 11.00 -7.55 -3.71
CA THR A 62 10.45 -8.92 -3.73
C THR A 62 9.92 -9.28 -2.35
N PHE A 63 8.75 -9.88 -2.29
CA PHE A 63 8.13 -10.37 -1.05
C PHE A 63 7.37 -11.65 -1.29
N THR A 64 7.15 -12.41 -0.21
CA THR A 64 6.39 -13.68 -0.23
C THR A 64 5.29 -13.63 0.82
N ASN A 65 4.11 -14.14 0.49
CA ASN A 65 3.08 -14.43 1.48
C ASN A 65 3.34 -15.81 2.09
N ASN A 66 4.01 -15.85 3.23
CA ASN A 66 4.27 -17.08 4.00
C ASN A 66 3.14 -17.42 5.00
N GLY A 67 2.04 -16.68 4.96
CA GLY A 67 0.85 -16.93 5.78
C GLY A 67 -0.01 -18.07 5.26
N SER A 68 -1.13 -18.30 5.92
CA SER A 68 -2.14 -19.30 5.53
C SER A 68 -3.37 -18.69 4.85
N GLU A 69 -3.45 -17.38 4.75
CA GLU A 69 -4.55 -16.65 4.11
C GLU A 69 -4.05 -15.72 2.99
N PRO A 70 -4.91 -15.34 2.03
CA PRO A 70 -4.55 -14.39 0.99
C PRO A 70 -4.09 -13.04 1.55
N LEU A 71 -2.95 -12.55 1.06
CA LEU A 71 -2.45 -11.21 1.34
C LEU A 71 -3.06 -10.21 0.36
N ILE A 72 -3.58 -9.10 0.89
CA ILE A 72 -4.13 -8.00 0.10
C ILE A 72 -3.34 -6.73 0.41
N ILE A 73 -2.73 -6.14 -0.62
CA ILE A 73 -2.12 -4.81 -0.53
C ILE A 73 -3.18 -3.78 -0.91
N LYS A 74 -3.73 -3.10 0.09
CA LYS A 74 -4.82 -2.12 -0.09
C LYS A 74 -4.34 -0.82 -0.71
N ASN A 75 -3.11 -0.40 -0.37
CA ASN A 75 -2.52 0.84 -0.85
C ASN A 75 -1.00 0.82 -0.73
N ALA A 76 -0.33 1.57 -1.63
CA ALA A 76 1.09 1.89 -1.57
C ALA A 76 1.28 3.38 -1.84
N ARG A 77 1.80 4.12 -0.88
CA ARG A 77 1.96 5.57 -0.98
C ARG A 77 3.42 5.97 -0.74
N ALA A 78 4.00 6.66 -1.70
CA ALA A 78 5.33 7.25 -1.54
C ALA A 78 5.29 8.55 -0.74
N SER A 79 6.40 8.88 -0.08
CA SER A 79 6.59 10.11 0.69
C SER A 79 6.68 11.39 -0.17
N CYS A 80 6.83 11.26 -1.49
CA CYS A 80 6.84 12.37 -2.46
C CYS A 80 6.32 11.93 -3.83
N GLY A 81 5.91 12.89 -4.66
CA GLY A 81 5.56 12.64 -6.07
C GLY A 81 6.74 12.27 -6.98
N CYS A 82 7.98 12.26 -6.46
CA CYS A 82 9.18 11.85 -7.17
C CYS A 82 9.39 10.33 -7.18
N THR A 83 8.52 9.57 -6.52
CA THR A 83 8.57 8.12 -6.38
C THR A 83 7.17 7.60 -6.65
N VAL A 84 7.04 6.71 -7.62
CA VAL A 84 5.77 6.11 -8.01
C VAL A 84 5.83 4.61 -7.77
N PRO A 85 5.12 4.08 -6.75
CA PRO A 85 5.01 2.65 -6.53
C PRO A 85 3.91 2.04 -7.40
N ASP A 86 4.13 0.82 -7.86
CA ASP A 86 3.14 -0.06 -8.46
C ASP A 86 3.18 -1.43 -7.77
N TRP A 87 2.01 -2.02 -7.52
CA TRP A 87 1.88 -3.25 -6.73
C TRP A 87 0.75 -4.13 -7.25
N PRO A 88 0.78 -5.47 -6.97
CA PRO A 88 -0.32 -6.37 -7.29
C PRO A 88 -1.64 -5.92 -6.67
N LYS A 89 -2.70 -5.88 -7.47
CA LYS A 89 -4.06 -5.49 -7.03
C LYS A 89 -4.90 -6.69 -6.61
N GLU A 90 -4.55 -7.86 -7.16
CA GLU A 90 -5.21 -9.11 -6.85
C GLU A 90 -4.71 -9.69 -5.53
N PRO A 91 -5.52 -10.49 -4.83
CA PRO A 91 -5.09 -11.21 -3.63
C PRO A 91 -3.91 -12.14 -3.93
N ILE A 92 -2.86 -12.06 -3.13
CA ILE A 92 -1.64 -12.87 -3.25
C ILE A 92 -1.81 -14.11 -2.38
N MET A 93 -1.87 -15.27 -3.01
CA MET A 93 -2.15 -16.53 -2.33
C MET A 93 -0.99 -16.98 -1.43
N PRO A 94 -1.25 -17.81 -0.41
CA PRO A 94 -0.21 -18.43 0.40
C PRO A 94 0.90 -19.08 -0.44
N GLY A 95 2.15 -18.85 -0.06
CA GLY A 95 3.34 -19.36 -0.76
C GLY A 95 3.72 -18.61 -2.04
N THR A 96 2.93 -17.62 -2.46
CA THR A 96 3.22 -16.86 -3.69
C THR A 96 4.21 -15.74 -3.41
N THR A 97 5.20 -15.60 -4.30
CA THR A 97 6.16 -14.49 -4.33
C THR A 97 5.77 -13.49 -5.40
N GLU A 98 5.75 -12.22 -5.03
CA GLU A 98 5.36 -11.09 -5.88
C GLU A 98 6.31 -9.91 -5.69
N LYS A 99 6.12 -8.85 -6.49
CA LYS A 99 6.99 -7.69 -6.50
C LYS A 99 6.20 -6.39 -6.37
N ILE A 100 6.77 -5.45 -5.63
CA ILE A 100 6.36 -4.05 -5.66
C ILE A 100 7.38 -3.31 -6.50
N LYS A 101 6.95 -2.77 -7.63
CA LYS A 101 7.78 -1.96 -8.53
C LYS A 101 7.79 -0.52 -8.04
N VAL A 102 8.94 0.14 -8.17
CA VAL A 102 9.09 1.53 -7.78
C VAL A 102 9.88 2.27 -8.86
N ASN A 103 9.35 3.38 -9.33
CA ASN A 103 10.06 4.28 -10.24
C ASN A 103 10.44 5.56 -9.48
N TYR A 104 11.73 5.91 -9.49
CA TYR A 104 12.25 7.15 -8.93
C TYR A 104 12.64 8.14 -10.04
N ALA A 105 12.29 9.42 -9.86
CA ALA A 105 12.61 10.49 -10.82
C ALA A 105 14.09 10.84 -10.79
N THR A 106 14.89 10.21 -11.66
CA THR A 106 16.35 10.33 -11.74
C THR A 106 16.85 11.63 -12.37
N ASN A 107 15.96 12.54 -12.75
CA ASN A 107 16.30 13.91 -13.14
C ASN A 107 16.56 14.84 -11.93
N ARG A 108 16.46 14.34 -10.71
CA ARG A 108 16.72 15.07 -9.46
C ARG A 108 18.12 14.77 -8.96
N VAL A 109 19.05 15.66 -9.22
CA VAL A 109 20.45 15.53 -8.80
C VAL A 109 20.58 15.57 -7.29
N GLY A 110 21.50 14.75 -6.75
CA GLY A 110 21.86 14.68 -5.34
C GLY A 110 21.38 13.43 -4.63
N LYS A 111 21.66 13.35 -3.33
CA LYS A 111 21.29 12.23 -2.47
C LYS A 111 19.79 12.18 -2.22
N PHE A 112 19.25 10.99 -2.16
CA PHE A 112 17.86 10.78 -1.85
C PHE A 112 17.66 9.61 -0.89
N THR A 113 16.63 9.75 -0.05
CA THR A 113 16.02 8.66 0.74
C THR A 113 14.53 8.91 0.74
N LYS A 114 13.76 7.93 0.26
CA LYS A 114 12.30 8.02 0.14
C LYS A 114 11.65 6.78 0.73
N ASN A 115 10.53 6.96 1.39
CA ASN A 115 9.75 5.89 1.98
C ASN A 115 8.49 5.63 1.15
N ILE A 116 8.12 4.35 1.06
CA ILE A 116 6.85 3.88 0.53
C ILE A 116 6.11 3.22 1.69
N THR A 117 4.92 3.70 1.97
CA THR A 117 4.05 3.17 3.02
C THR A 117 3.03 2.24 2.40
N LEU A 118 3.06 0.96 2.80
CA LEU A 118 2.09 -0.05 2.37
C LEU A 118 1.03 -0.24 3.44
N THR A 119 -0.23 -0.29 3.01
CA THR A 119 -1.36 -0.70 3.84
C THR A 119 -1.86 -2.05 3.33
N THR A 120 -1.89 -3.06 4.20
CA THR A 120 -2.29 -4.43 3.87
C THR A 120 -3.43 -4.91 4.75
N ASN A 121 -3.85 -6.17 4.59
CA ASN A 121 -4.77 -6.85 5.51
C ASN A 121 -4.06 -7.57 6.66
N VAL A 122 -2.71 -7.61 6.67
CA VAL A 122 -1.92 -8.38 7.66
C VAL A 122 -1.99 -7.75 9.04
N ASP A 123 -1.71 -6.45 9.12
CA ASP A 123 -1.58 -5.72 10.36
C ASP A 123 -2.28 -4.36 10.29
N LYS A 124 -2.62 -3.82 11.47
CA LYS A 124 -3.05 -2.42 11.60
C LYS A 124 -1.90 -1.44 11.35
N LYS A 125 -0.66 -1.91 11.44
CA LYS A 125 0.54 -1.08 11.22
C LYS A 125 0.96 -1.15 9.76
N PRO A 126 1.21 0.00 9.12
CA PRO A 126 1.70 0.01 7.75
C PRO A 126 3.14 -0.53 7.67
N VAL A 127 3.46 -1.20 6.58
CA VAL A 127 4.83 -1.62 6.26
C VAL A 127 5.53 -0.46 5.56
N ILE A 128 6.75 -0.15 5.98
CA ILE A 128 7.57 0.89 5.37
C ILE A 128 8.68 0.26 4.55
N LEU A 129 8.73 0.61 3.27
CA LEU A 129 9.84 0.30 2.37
C LEU A 129 10.64 1.58 2.12
N THR A 130 11.95 1.44 1.93
CA THR A 130 12.85 2.58 1.73
C THR A 130 13.66 2.41 0.46
N ILE A 131 13.70 3.43 -0.37
CA ILE A 131 14.68 3.57 -1.46
C ILE A 131 15.67 4.67 -1.09
N LYS A 132 16.94 4.48 -1.43
CA LYS A 132 18.01 5.45 -1.20
C LYS A 132 19.05 5.40 -2.32
N GLY A 133 19.81 6.45 -2.47
CA GLY A 133 20.88 6.54 -3.47
C GLY A 133 21.31 7.97 -3.70
N GLU A 134 22.06 8.17 -4.78
CA GLU A 134 22.53 9.47 -5.23
C GLU A 134 22.46 9.57 -6.75
N VAL A 135 21.91 10.67 -7.25
CA VAL A 135 21.89 10.98 -8.68
C VAL A 135 23.05 11.94 -8.97
N SER A 136 24.01 11.52 -9.79
CA SER A 136 25.11 12.37 -10.27
C SER A 136 24.59 13.51 -11.14
N PRO A 137 25.25 14.67 -11.16
CA PRO A 137 24.94 15.72 -12.11
C PRO A 137 25.14 15.23 -13.55
N PRO A 138 24.45 15.82 -14.54
CA PRO A 138 24.70 15.51 -15.93
C PRO A 138 26.16 15.87 -16.29
N PRO A 139 26.81 15.12 -17.20
CA PRO A 139 28.15 15.43 -17.64
C PRO A 139 28.18 16.87 -18.15
N ASN A 140 29.14 17.63 -17.64
CA ASN A 140 29.33 19.01 -18.07
C ASN A 140 29.66 19.00 -19.60
N LYS A 141 28.71 19.50 -20.40
CA LYS A 141 29.06 19.80 -21.79
C LYS A 141 30.05 20.95 -21.70
N GLU A 142 31.33 20.62 -21.84
CA GLU A 142 32.41 21.59 -21.94
C GLU A 142 31.98 22.63 -22.97
N LYS A 143 31.72 23.85 -22.48
CA LYS A 143 31.53 24.98 -23.38
C LYS A 143 32.89 25.12 -24.09
N THR A 144 33.00 24.63 -25.31
CA THR A 144 34.06 25.04 -26.22
C THR A 144 33.94 26.55 -26.37
N VAL A 145 34.74 27.26 -25.58
CA VAL A 145 34.91 28.70 -25.77
C VAL A 145 35.53 28.85 -27.15
N PRO A 146 34.91 29.53 -28.12
CA PRO A 146 35.54 29.78 -29.39
C PRO A 146 36.80 30.64 -29.12
N THR A 147 37.95 30.04 -29.31
CA THR A 147 39.22 30.77 -29.27
C THR A 147 39.16 31.76 -30.42
N LYS A 148 39.00 33.04 -30.11
CA LYS A 148 39.05 34.12 -31.06
C LYS A 148 40.53 34.21 -31.52
N ASN A 149 40.82 33.62 -32.65
CA ASN A 149 42.10 33.81 -33.32
C ASN A 149 42.26 35.30 -33.64
N THR A 150 43.07 35.99 -32.84
CA THR A 150 43.57 37.33 -33.19
C THR A 150 44.69 37.11 -34.17
N GLU A 151 44.36 37.04 -35.45
CA GLU A 151 45.31 37.09 -36.54
C GLU A 151 45.81 38.52 -36.62
N GLY A 152 47.03 38.70 -36.13
CA GLY A 152 47.77 39.98 -36.25
C GLY A 152 48.12 40.22 -37.68
N SER A 153 47.53 41.24 -38.27
CA SER A 153 47.98 41.79 -39.57
C SER A 153 49.33 42.46 -39.41
N PRO A 154 50.32 42.10 -40.22
CA PRO A 154 51.60 42.89 -40.30
C PRO A 154 51.34 44.23 -41.00
N ARG A 155 51.82 45.30 -40.40
CA ARG A 155 51.90 46.61 -41.06
C ARG A 155 53.26 46.72 -41.74
N GLU A 156 53.21 46.95 -43.00
CA GLU A 156 54.29 47.70 -43.74
C GLU A 156 54.09 49.18 -43.55
#